data_d5912f45ee8f7308611ae1ae130279de
#
_entry.id   d5912f45ee8f7308611ae1ae130279de
#
_cell.length_a   1.000
_cell.length_b   1.000
_cell.length_c   1.000
_cell.angle_alpha   90.00
_cell.angle_beta   90.00
_cell.angle_gamma   90.00
#
_symmetry.space_group_name_H-M   'P 1'
#
loop_
_entity.id
_entity.type
_entity.pdbx_description
1 polymer ?
#
loop_
_entity_poly.entity_id
_entity_poly.type
_entity_poly.pdbx_seq_one_letter_code
_entity_poly.pdbx_strand_id
1 'polypeptide(L)'
;IAKKLESYYPVLYQGKNGLVAHECILDLRSLKKSAQIEIDDVAKRLMDYGFHAPTVSWPVAGTIMVEPTESESKQELDRFCDALIAIREEVAAIESGTMDIHDNLLKNAPHTAESLIVGEWKHGYSREQAAYPASWSKEYKFWPSVGRIDAALGDRNFVCSCLPMEAYS
;
A
#
# COMPACT_ATOMS: atom_id res chain seq x y z
N ILE A 1 -14.22 8.47 -6.25
CA ILE A 1 -13.39 7.35 -5.78
C ILE A 1 -14.27 6.14 -5.53
N ALA A 2 -15.24 6.18 -4.59
CA ALA A 2 -16.08 5.04 -4.23
C ALA A 2 -16.69 4.37 -5.46
N LYS A 3 -17.32 5.15 -6.35
CA LYS A 3 -17.94 4.66 -7.58
C LYS A 3 -16.95 4.00 -8.55
N LYS A 4 -15.72 4.52 -8.66
CA LYS A 4 -14.67 3.97 -9.54
C LYS A 4 -14.10 2.65 -8.98
N LEU A 5 -14.07 2.50 -7.66
CA LEU A 5 -13.45 1.36 -7.00
C LEU A 5 -14.42 0.27 -6.55
N GLU A 6 -15.74 0.50 -6.54
CA GLU A 6 -16.74 -0.43 -5.97
C GLU A 6 -16.72 -1.83 -6.61
N SER A 7 -16.31 -1.97 -7.87
CA SER A 7 -16.18 -3.25 -8.56
C SER A 7 -14.90 -4.02 -8.22
N TYR A 8 -13.92 -3.37 -7.61
CA TYR A 8 -12.63 -3.93 -7.23
C TYR A 8 -12.53 -4.19 -5.73
N TYR A 9 -13.09 -3.27 -4.94
CA TYR A 9 -13.10 -3.30 -3.48
C TYR A 9 -14.48 -2.89 -2.98
N PRO A 10 -15.18 -3.72 -2.19
CA PRO A 10 -16.46 -3.32 -1.60
C PRO A 10 -16.32 -2.02 -0.80
N VAL A 11 -17.26 -1.11 -0.99
CA VAL A 11 -17.32 0.15 -0.22
C VAL A 11 -18.25 -0.05 0.96
N LEU A 12 -17.74 0.16 2.17
CA LEU A 12 -18.54 0.10 3.40
C LEU A 12 -19.19 1.46 3.71
N TYR A 13 -20.35 1.40 4.37
CA TYR A 13 -21.05 2.58 4.91
C TYR A 13 -21.39 3.63 3.85
N GLN A 14 -22.05 3.20 2.80
CA GLN A 14 -22.64 4.10 1.82
C GLN A 14 -23.96 4.67 2.33
N GLY A 15 -24.20 5.95 2.03
CA GLY A 15 -25.46 6.61 2.25
C GLY A 15 -26.52 6.27 1.19
N LYS A 16 -27.64 6.95 1.24
CA LYS A 16 -28.65 6.88 0.18
C LYS A 16 -28.02 7.24 -1.18
N ASN A 17 -28.39 6.52 -2.21
CA ASN A 17 -27.87 6.68 -3.58
C ASN A 17 -26.38 6.23 -3.78
N GLY A 18 -25.81 5.46 -2.87
CA GLY A 18 -24.45 4.94 -3.00
C GLY A 18 -23.35 6.02 -2.86
N LEU A 19 -23.68 7.16 -2.26
CA LEU A 19 -22.71 8.21 -1.99
C LEU A 19 -22.03 8.02 -0.64
N VAL A 20 -20.80 8.47 -0.54
CA VAL A 20 -20.02 8.55 0.69
C VAL A 20 -19.88 10.01 1.12
N ALA A 21 -19.54 10.27 2.39
CA ALA A 21 -19.24 11.60 2.89
C ALA A 21 -17.83 12.05 2.47
N HIS A 22 -17.06 12.68 3.36
CA HIS A 22 -15.66 13.05 3.10
C HIS A 22 -14.69 11.85 3.15
N GLU A 23 -15.12 10.72 3.68
CA GLU A 23 -14.38 9.47 3.80
C GLU A 23 -15.01 8.36 2.97
N CYS A 24 -14.16 7.48 2.45
CA CYS A 24 -14.58 6.27 1.76
C CYS A 24 -13.83 5.08 2.38
N ILE A 25 -14.56 4.08 2.87
CA ILE A 25 -13.97 2.90 3.49
C ILE A 25 -14.05 1.74 2.51
N LEU A 26 -12.88 1.28 2.05
CA LEU A 26 -12.73 0.13 1.16
C LEU A 26 -12.44 -1.12 1.96
N ASP A 27 -13.18 -2.19 1.68
CA ASP A 27 -13.03 -3.49 2.34
C ASP A 27 -12.06 -4.40 1.57
N LEU A 28 -10.91 -4.70 2.17
CA LEU A 28 -9.88 -5.54 1.58
C LEU A 28 -9.76 -6.91 2.27
N ARG A 29 -10.66 -7.25 3.21
CA ARG A 29 -10.60 -8.49 4.00
C ARG A 29 -10.63 -9.76 3.17
N SER A 30 -11.25 -9.72 1.98
CA SER A 30 -11.28 -10.86 1.07
C SER A 30 -9.90 -11.26 0.56
N LEU A 31 -8.97 -10.31 0.38
CA LEU A 31 -7.64 -10.53 -0.18
C LEU A 31 -6.77 -11.43 0.70
N LYS A 32 -6.99 -11.36 2.02
CA LYS A 32 -6.31 -12.25 2.96
C LYS A 32 -6.68 -13.71 2.72
N LYS A 33 -7.95 -13.99 2.40
CA LYS A 33 -8.43 -15.36 2.16
C LYS A 33 -8.02 -15.88 0.78
N SER A 34 -8.07 -15.03 -0.24
CA SER A 34 -7.87 -15.44 -1.63
C SER A 34 -6.39 -15.47 -2.05
N ALA A 35 -5.57 -14.56 -1.50
CA ALA A 35 -4.18 -14.36 -1.94
C ALA A 35 -3.19 -14.24 -0.77
N GLN A 36 -3.61 -14.40 0.49
CA GLN A 36 -2.80 -14.14 1.70
C GLN A 36 -2.24 -12.71 1.76
N ILE A 37 -2.87 -11.75 1.09
CA ILE A 37 -2.47 -10.34 1.10
C ILE A 37 -3.14 -9.64 2.27
N GLU A 38 -2.31 -9.07 3.15
CA GLU A 38 -2.74 -8.26 4.27
C GLU A 38 -2.93 -6.79 3.83
N ILE A 39 -3.64 -6.03 4.64
CA ILE A 39 -3.87 -4.61 4.39
C ILE A 39 -2.56 -3.83 4.29
N ASP A 40 -1.57 -4.18 5.11
CA ASP A 40 -0.25 -3.56 5.12
C ASP A 40 0.52 -3.81 3.82
N ASP A 41 0.31 -4.96 3.17
CA ASP A 41 0.93 -5.26 1.87
C ASP A 41 0.45 -4.28 0.81
N VAL A 42 -0.86 -4.01 0.77
CA VAL A 42 -1.46 -3.03 -0.14
C VAL A 42 -0.99 -1.60 0.19
N ALA A 43 -0.97 -1.24 1.46
CA ALA A 43 -0.49 0.06 1.92
C ALA A 43 0.99 0.30 1.52
N LYS A 44 1.84 -0.70 1.67
CA LYS A 44 3.25 -0.63 1.27
C LYS A 44 3.41 -0.61 -0.25
N ARG A 45 2.57 -1.34 -0.99
CA ARG A 45 2.61 -1.29 -2.46
C ARG A 45 2.18 0.07 -3.01
N LEU A 46 1.21 0.74 -2.39
CA LEU A 46 0.85 2.13 -2.73
C LEU A 46 2.03 3.10 -2.67
N MET A 47 3.01 2.87 -1.77
CA MET A 47 4.22 3.70 -1.70
C MET A 47 5.06 3.57 -2.98
N ASP A 48 5.12 2.38 -3.60
CA ASP A 48 5.81 2.19 -4.88
C ASP A 48 5.12 2.94 -6.03
N TYR A 49 3.79 3.11 -5.95
CA TYR A 49 2.99 3.94 -6.85
C TYR A 49 3.10 5.44 -6.57
N GLY A 50 3.84 5.83 -5.52
CA GLY A 50 4.08 7.23 -5.17
C GLY A 50 2.99 7.84 -4.30
N PHE A 51 2.25 7.02 -3.55
CA PHE A 51 1.23 7.48 -2.60
C PHE A 51 1.64 7.20 -1.15
N HIS A 52 1.40 8.17 -0.29
CA HIS A 52 1.32 7.90 1.13
C HIS A 52 0.06 7.06 1.39
N ALA A 53 0.21 5.93 2.06
CA ALA A 53 -0.93 5.06 2.29
C ALA A 53 -2.00 5.74 3.16
N PRO A 54 -3.29 5.58 2.84
CA PRO A 54 -4.37 6.01 3.71
C PRO A 54 -4.36 5.26 5.05
N THR A 55 -5.18 5.71 5.99
CA THR A 55 -5.37 5.03 7.28
C THR A 55 -5.85 3.60 7.07
N VAL A 56 -5.14 2.64 7.68
CA VAL A 56 -5.44 1.22 7.58
C VAL A 56 -6.09 0.69 8.86
N SER A 57 -6.96 -0.30 8.72
CA SER A 57 -7.62 -1.02 9.84
C SER A 57 -8.38 -0.12 10.81
N TRP A 58 -8.88 1.00 10.33
CA TRP A 58 -9.74 1.92 11.07
C TRP A 58 -10.86 2.48 10.17
N PRO A 59 -12.11 2.58 10.65
CA PRO A 59 -12.63 2.08 11.94
C PRO A 59 -12.84 0.56 11.98
N VAL A 60 -12.65 -0.13 10.87
CA VAL A 60 -12.83 -1.59 10.74
C VAL A 60 -11.50 -2.24 10.38
N ALA A 61 -11.12 -3.29 11.11
CA ALA A 61 -9.91 -4.06 10.82
C ALA A 61 -9.92 -4.62 9.39
N GLY A 62 -8.80 -4.50 8.66
CA GLY A 62 -8.66 -4.99 7.29
C GLY A 62 -9.29 -4.10 6.23
N THR A 63 -9.53 -2.84 6.54
CA THR A 63 -10.04 -1.83 5.60
C THR A 63 -9.05 -0.70 5.39
N ILE A 64 -9.22 0.06 4.31
CA ILE A 64 -8.55 1.33 4.06
C ILE A 64 -9.60 2.45 4.12
N MET A 65 -9.32 3.48 4.90
CA MET A 65 -10.11 4.71 4.95
C MET A 65 -9.46 5.77 4.09
N VAL A 66 -10.08 6.07 2.98
CA VAL A 66 -9.62 7.08 2.01
C VAL A 66 -10.30 8.40 2.32
N GLU A 67 -9.52 9.40 2.66
CA GLU A 67 -9.97 10.76 2.97
C GLU A 67 -9.21 11.76 2.10
N PRO A 68 -9.64 11.99 0.87
CA PRO A 68 -9.04 13.02 0.03
C PRO A 68 -9.48 14.39 0.52
N THR A 69 -8.56 15.37 0.47
CA THR A 69 -8.91 16.75 0.75
C THR A 69 -9.52 17.41 -0.48
N GLU A 70 -10.26 18.52 -0.28
CA GLU A 70 -10.81 19.32 -1.37
C GLU A 70 -9.73 20.04 -2.20
N SER A 71 -8.49 20.07 -1.74
CA SER A 71 -7.36 20.62 -2.48
C SER A 71 -6.76 19.65 -3.49
N GLU A 72 -7.11 18.38 -3.42
CA GLU A 72 -6.63 17.39 -4.38
C GLU A 72 -7.26 17.58 -5.76
N SER A 73 -6.45 17.52 -6.81
CA SER A 73 -6.95 17.59 -8.17
C SER A 73 -7.72 16.32 -8.55
N LYS A 74 -8.69 16.44 -9.48
CA LYS A 74 -9.35 15.24 -10.02
C LYS A 74 -8.35 14.27 -10.66
N GLN A 75 -7.30 14.77 -11.29
CA GLN A 75 -6.24 13.95 -11.89
C GLN A 75 -5.52 13.11 -10.83
N GLU A 76 -5.25 13.68 -9.66
CA GLU A 76 -4.61 12.96 -8.55
C GLU A 76 -5.54 11.90 -7.95
N LEU A 77 -6.83 12.21 -7.82
CA LEU A 77 -7.84 11.24 -7.38
C LEU A 77 -7.98 10.08 -8.38
N ASP A 78 -7.96 10.38 -9.68
CA ASP A 78 -8.00 9.36 -10.73
C ASP A 78 -6.73 8.48 -10.70
N ARG A 79 -5.56 9.08 -10.55
CA ARG A 79 -4.26 8.38 -10.41
C ARG A 79 -4.24 7.44 -9.20
N PHE A 80 -4.79 7.88 -8.07
CA PHE A 80 -4.94 7.04 -6.88
C PHE A 80 -5.84 5.83 -7.13
N CYS A 81 -6.98 6.04 -7.77
CA CYS A 81 -7.87 4.95 -8.14
C CYS A 81 -7.18 3.96 -9.10
N ASP A 82 -6.45 4.46 -10.10
CA ASP A 82 -5.75 3.62 -11.07
C ASP A 82 -4.64 2.80 -10.39
N ALA A 83 -3.96 3.35 -9.38
CA ALA A 83 -2.99 2.61 -8.57
C ALA A 83 -3.67 1.45 -7.80
N LEU A 84 -4.80 1.69 -7.15
CA LEU A 84 -5.54 0.63 -6.45
C LEU A 84 -6.09 -0.43 -7.41
N ILE A 85 -6.55 -0.05 -8.59
CA ILE A 85 -7.00 -0.99 -9.62
C ILE A 85 -5.82 -1.87 -10.06
N ALA A 86 -4.67 -1.28 -10.36
CA ALA A 86 -3.47 -2.02 -10.74
C ALA A 86 -3.00 -2.97 -9.62
N ILE A 87 -3.05 -2.55 -8.35
CA ILE A 87 -2.77 -3.42 -7.21
C ILE A 87 -3.76 -4.59 -7.15
N ARG A 88 -5.04 -4.37 -7.45
CA ARG A 88 -6.02 -5.45 -7.50
C ARG A 88 -5.71 -6.46 -8.62
N GLU A 89 -5.17 -5.99 -9.74
CA GLU A 89 -4.70 -6.86 -10.84
C GLU A 89 -3.46 -7.67 -10.43
N GLU A 90 -2.52 -7.07 -9.69
CA GLU A 90 -1.39 -7.79 -9.09
C GLU A 90 -1.88 -8.89 -8.13
N VAL A 91 -2.91 -8.61 -7.32
CA VAL A 91 -3.54 -9.63 -6.46
C VAL A 91 -4.21 -10.73 -7.29
N ALA A 92 -4.89 -10.39 -8.39
CA ALA A 92 -5.49 -11.38 -9.28
C ALA A 92 -4.44 -12.32 -9.91
N ALA A 93 -3.23 -11.84 -10.18
CA ALA A 93 -2.12 -12.67 -10.64
C ALA A 93 -1.66 -13.67 -9.56
N ILE A 94 -1.72 -13.30 -8.29
CA ILE A 94 -1.47 -14.22 -7.16
C ILE A 94 -2.60 -15.25 -7.04
N GLU A 95 -3.84 -14.80 -7.09
CA GLU A 95 -5.03 -15.67 -7.02
C GLU A 95 -5.07 -16.73 -8.13
N SER A 96 -4.59 -16.38 -9.32
CA SER A 96 -4.50 -17.30 -10.48
C SER A 96 -3.26 -18.21 -10.46
N GLY A 97 -2.33 -18.00 -9.50
CA GLY A 97 -1.06 -18.73 -9.45
C GLY A 97 -0.03 -18.29 -10.49
N THR A 98 -0.27 -17.18 -11.20
CA THR A 98 0.70 -16.60 -12.14
C THR A 98 1.86 -15.90 -11.41
N MET A 99 1.60 -15.41 -10.20
CA MET A 99 2.60 -14.83 -9.30
C MET A 99 2.66 -15.63 -8.00
N ASP A 100 3.85 -15.82 -7.44
CA ASP A 100 4.05 -16.57 -6.21
C ASP A 100 3.35 -15.91 -5.02
N ILE A 101 2.76 -16.72 -4.15
CA ILE A 101 1.96 -16.24 -3.01
C ILE A 101 2.83 -15.63 -1.89
N HIS A 102 4.09 -16.03 -1.79
CA HIS A 102 5.03 -15.59 -0.75
C HIS A 102 6.07 -14.62 -1.27
N ASP A 103 6.44 -14.71 -2.56
CA ASP A 103 7.41 -13.84 -3.21
C ASP A 103 6.76 -13.07 -4.36
N ASN A 104 6.21 -11.90 -4.04
CA ASN A 104 5.49 -11.08 -4.99
C ASN A 104 5.66 -9.58 -4.70
N LEU A 105 5.18 -8.75 -5.63
CA LEU A 105 5.27 -7.30 -5.60
C LEU A 105 4.69 -6.68 -4.32
N LEU A 106 3.60 -7.24 -3.78
CA LEU A 106 2.96 -6.72 -2.58
C LEU A 106 3.71 -7.14 -1.31
N LYS A 107 4.11 -8.42 -1.23
CA LYS A 107 4.85 -8.94 -0.06
C LYS A 107 6.20 -8.27 0.14
N ASN A 108 6.87 -7.90 -0.94
CA ASN A 108 8.18 -7.28 -0.90
C ASN A 108 8.15 -5.74 -0.92
N ALA A 109 6.98 -5.14 -1.13
CA ALA A 109 6.84 -3.69 -1.08
C ALA A 109 7.08 -3.14 0.34
N PRO A 110 7.59 -1.90 0.50
CA PRO A 110 7.97 -0.98 -0.57
C PRO A 110 9.38 -1.26 -1.09
N HIS A 111 9.60 -1.02 -2.39
CA HIS A 111 10.89 -1.23 -3.04
C HIS A 111 11.74 0.05 -2.99
N THR A 112 12.77 0.05 -2.18
CA THR A 112 13.73 1.16 -2.11
C THR A 112 14.69 1.14 -3.28
N ALA A 113 15.33 2.27 -3.59
CA ALA A 113 16.39 2.31 -4.60
C ALA A 113 17.52 1.33 -4.26
N GLU A 114 17.91 1.22 -2.99
CA GLU A 114 18.93 0.28 -2.53
C GLU A 114 18.55 -1.16 -2.85
N SER A 115 17.33 -1.59 -2.50
CA SER A 115 16.87 -2.97 -2.75
C SER A 115 16.87 -3.37 -4.22
N LEU A 116 16.77 -2.39 -5.12
CA LEU A 116 16.76 -2.61 -6.57
C LEU A 116 18.16 -2.62 -7.19
N ILE A 117 19.12 -1.92 -6.58
CA ILE A 117 20.47 -1.73 -7.16
C ILE A 117 21.45 -2.74 -6.57
N VAL A 118 21.33 -3.06 -5.27
CA VAL A 118 22.29 -3.88 -4.54
C VAL A 118 21.91 -5.36 -4.60
N GLY A 119 22.93 -6.20 -4.86
CA GLY A 119 22.81 -7.65 -4.79
C GLY A 119 22.15 -8.31 -5.99
N GLU A 120 21.99 -9.62 -5.86
CA GLU A 120 21.36 -10.46 -6.88
C GLU A 120 19.83 -10.36 -6.79
N TRP A 121 19.17 -10.22 -7.95
CA TRP A 121 17.71 -10.22 -8.01
C TRP A 121 17.18 -11.64 -8.10
N LYS A 122 16.52 -12.11 -7.06
CA LYS A 122 16.02 -13.50 -6.96
C LYS A 122 14.49 -13.62 -7.03
N HIS A 123 13.80 -12.49 -7.27
CA HIS A 123 12.34 -12.46 -7.32
C HIS A 123 11.81 -12.90 -8.68
N GLY A 124 10.59 -13.48 -8.69
CA GLY A 124 9.90 -13.93 -9.89
C GLY A 124 9.35 -12.79 -10.77
N TYR A 125 9.56 -11.53 -10.38
CA TYR A 125 9.17 -10.32 -11.12
C TYR A 125 10.41 -9.45 -11.39
N SER A 126 10.30 -8.51 -12.34
CA SER A 126 11.45 -7.68 -12.73
C SER A 126 11.67 -6.49 -11.78
N ARG A 127 12.92 -5.98 -11.74
CA ARG A 127 13.25 -4.73 -11.06
C ARG A 127 12.41 -3.55 -11.60
N GLU A 128 12.10 -3.55 -12.90
CA GLU A 128 11.27 -2.52 -13.51
C GLU A 128 9.83 -2.54 -12.99
N GLN A 129 9.21 -3.73 -12.88
CA GLN A 129 7.87 -3.88 -12.28
C GLN A 129 7.84 -3.44 -10.81
N ALA A 130 8.91 -3.71 -10.07
CA ALA A 130 9.06 -3.25 -8.70
C ALA A 130 9.17 -1.72 -8.61
N ALA A 131 10.08 -1.13 -9.41
CA ALA A 131 10.39 0.30 -9.37
C ALA A 131 9.31 1.19 -9.99
N TYR A 132 8.76 0.76 -11.12
CA TYR A 132 7.90 1.58 -11.98
C TYR A 132 6.59 0.85 -12.29
N PRO A 133 5.72 0.69 -11.28
CA PRO A 133 4.49 -0.07 -11.42
C PRO A 133 3.47 0.56 -12.38
N ALA A 134 3.62 1.84 -12.71
CA ALA A 134 2.77 2.57 -13.63
C ALA A 134 3.59 3.53 -14.49
N SER A 135 3.04 3.94 -15.65
CA SER A 135 3.74 4.81 -16.60
C SER A 135 4.16 6.16 -15.98
N TRP A 136 3.26 6.77 -15.19
CA TRP A 136 3.57 8.05 -14.52
C TRP A 136 4.70 7.96 -13.51
N SER A 137 4.95 6.77 -12.92
CA SER A 137 6.01 6.62 -11.91
C SER A 137 7.41 6.72 -12.49
N LYS A 138 7.58 6.68 -13.83
CA LYS A 138 8.86 6.93 -14.49
C LYS A 138 9.22 8.41 -14.54
N GLU A 139 8.22 9.29 -14.66
CA GLU A 139 8.43 10.73 -14.78
C GLU A 139 8.67 11.39 -13.41
N TYR A 140 7.93 10.94 -12.40
CA TYR A 140 7.93 11.54 -11.06
C TYR A 140 8.07 10.47 -9.98
N LYS A 141 9.19 9.73 -10.02
CA LYS A 141 9.41 8.67 -9.03
C LYS A 141 9.71 9.24 -7.66
N PHE A 142 8.85 8.93 -6.70
CA PHE A 142 9.12 9.08 -5.28
C PHE A 142 9.66 7.75 -4.74
N TRP A 143 10.91 7.74 -4.29
CA TRP A 143 11.53 6.55 -3.77
C TRP A 143 11.19 6.36 -2.28
N PRO A 144 10.65 5.20 -1.87
CA PRO A 144 10.55 4.88 -0.46
C PRO A 144 11.93 4.93 0.20
N SER A 145 12.03 5.63 1.32
CA SER A 145 13.32 5.81 2.02
C SER A 145 13.76 4.57 2.79
N VAL A 146 12.81 3.72 3.21
CA VAL A 146 13.07 2.47 3.93
C VAL A 146 12.22 1.34 3.36
N GLY A 147 12.73 0.11 3.41
CA GLY A 147 11.98 -1.10 3.08
C GLY A 147 10.97 -1.47 4.17
N ARG A 148 10.49 -2.70 4.11
CA ARG A 148 9.55 -3.20 5.12
C ARG A 148 10.26 -3.40 6.45
N ILE A 149 9.69 -2.84 7.52
CA ILE A 149 10.15 -2.99 8.90
C ILE A 149 9.22 -3.94 9.67
N ASP A 150 9.76 -4.61 10.67
CA ASP A 150 8.96 -5.34 11.66
C ASP A 150 8.49 -4.37 12.75
N ALA A 151 7.34 -3.74 12.50
CA ALA A 151 6.76 -2.78 13.44
C ALA A 151 6.41 -3.45 14.77
N ALA A 152 5.93 -4.70 14.77
CA ALA A 152 5.57 -5.44 15.96
C ALA A 152 6.80 -5.75 16.83
N LEU A 153 7.95 -6.05 16.23
CA LEU A 153 9.22 -6.20 16.94
C LEU A 153 9.65 -4.86 17.55
N GLY A 154 9.57 -3.78 16.78
CA GLY A 154 9.91 -2.43 17.25
C GLY A 154 9.04 -1.99 18.44
N ASP A 155 7.73 -2.20 18.35
CA ASP A 155 6.78 -1.84 19.43
C ASP A 155 7.00 -2.65 20.72
N ARG A 156 7.54 -3.86 20.63
CA ARG A 156 7.85 -4.70 21.79
C ARG A 156 9.26 -4.49 22.36
N ASN A 157 10.14 -3.88 21.60
CA ASN A 157 11.55 -3.71 21.94
C ASN A 157 11.96 -2.25 21.79
N PHE A 158 11.48 -1.41 22.70
CA PHE A 158 11.86 -0.01 22.70
C PHE A 158 13.35 0.15 22.96
N VAL A 159 14.03 0.89 22.09
CA VAL A 159 15.39 1.35 22.31
C VAL A 159 15.34 2.83 22.66
N CYS A 160 15.60 3.17 23.92
CA CYS A 160 15.73 4.55 24.32
C CYS A 160 17.17 5.03 24.02
N SER A 161 17.30 6.01 23.13
CA SER A 161 18.58 6.67 22.83
C SER A 161 18.86 7.88 23.73
N CYS A 162 17.98 8.19 24.68
CA CYS A 162 18.18 9.27 25.61
C CYS A 162 19.34 8.93 26.59
N LEU A 163 20.21 9.90 26.81
CA LEU A 163 21.20 9.77 27.83
C LEU A 163 20.51 9.69 29.20
N PRO A 164 21.12 8.96 30.19
CA PRO A 164 20.59 8.92 31.53
C PRO A 164 20.67 10.31 32.17
N MET A 165 19.78 10.58 33.14
CA MET A 165 19.66 11.92 33.75
C MET A 165 20.99 12.40 34.37
N GLU A 166 21.84 11.50 34.83
CA GLU A 166 23.17 11.78 35.38
C GLU A 166 24.13 12.40 34.36
N ALA A 167 23.87 12.22 33.07
CA ALA A 167 24.68 12.81 32.01
C ALA A 167 24.38 14.31 31.77
N TYR A 168 23.33 14.85 32.41
CA TYR A 168 22.93 16.26 32.33
C TYR A 168 23.20 17.05 33.62
N SER A 169 23.84 16.44 34.60
CA SER A 169 24.22 17.06 35.90
C SER A 169 25.60 17.69 35.89
#